data_2101a905ee750d9d5bb69e9ed9ed9139
#
_entry.id   2101a905ee750d9d5bb69e9ed9ed9139
#
_cell.length_a   1.000
_cell.length_b   1.000
_cell.length_c   1.000
_cell.angle_alpha   90.00
_cell.angle_beta   90.00
_cell.angle_gamma   90.00
#
_symmetry.space_group_name_H-M   'P 1'
#
loop_
_entity.id
_entity.type
_entity.pdbx_description
1 polymer ?
#
loop_
_entity_poly.entity_id
_entity_poly.type
_entity_poly.pdbx_seq_one_letter_code
_entity_poly.pdbx_strand_id
1 'polypeptide(L)'
;MKSLFRVFFLMLAAVFLALPHVSASPVDSVDPSYDFHQIKNVMIYDIDLTDSAHTDSEAASLQQNFHMQAAKLLEIPSIDKERLNRKISLAIGRDLDVIEKSDVEEYTSLVKDNLKAVADIYVHSELVSYTIGTYTIPAHTDWKTVTEYDTYRDSNGITHTISHQRTVPIFVPEQSGPYTNVKLRFSAYDAKTGKVIFTREELRQEQDSNDRLDTYNKIVRSYFRDLKKKIK
;
A
#
# COMPACT_ATOMS: atom_id res chain seq x y z
N MET A 1 -21.09 34.99 -22.82
CA MET A 1 -21.25 34.06 -21.68
C MET A 1 -21.24 32.56 -22.08
N LYS A 2 -21.81 32.14 -23.19
CA LYS A 2 -21.82 30.71 -23.61
C LYS A 2 -20.44 30.14 -24.01
N SER A 3 -19.49 30.96 -24.41
CA SER A 3 -18.14 30.55 -24.83
C SER A 3 -17.21 30.26 -23.65
N LEU A 4 -17.30 31.04 -22.56
CA LEU A 4 -16.49 30.85 -21.35
C LEU A 4 -16.85 29.53 -20.60
N PHE A 5 -18.13 29.14 -20.61
CA PHE A 5 -18.59 27.91 -19.97
C PHE A 5 -18.07 26.64 -20.68
N ARG A 6 -17.92 26.69 -22.01
CA ARG A 6 -17.35 25.57 -22.77
C ARG A 6 -15.86 25.38 -22.55
N VAL A 7 -15.10 26.47 -22.38
CA VAL A 7 -13.66 26.40 -22.09
C VAL A 7 -13.40 25.88 -20.67
N PHE A 8 -14.25 26.27 -19.71
CA PHE A 8 -14.15 25.79 -18.32
C PHE A 8 -14.48 24.30 -18.19
N PHE A 9 -15.48 23.82 -18.94
CA PHE A 9 -15.83 22.39 -18.96
C PHE A 9 -14.77 21.52 -19.64
N LEU A 10 -14.11 22.04 -20.69
CA LEU A 10 -13.02 21.36 -21.37
C LEU A 10 -11.74 21.30 -20.53
N MET A 11 -11.43 22.34 -19.74
CA MET A 11 -10.33 22.29 -18.78
C MET A 11 -10.61 21.30 -17.62
N LEU A 12 -11.85 21.22 -17.13
CA LEU A 12 -12.20 20.25 -16.08
C LEU A 12 -12.13 18.80 -16.58
N ALA A 13 -12.50 18.53 -17.84
CA ALA A 13 -12.40 17.20 -18.44
C ALA A 13 -10.93 16.79 -18.68
N ALA A 14 -10.06 17.71 -19.05
CA ALA A 14 -8.62 17.44 -19.27
C ALA A 14 -7.89 17.11 -17.95
N VAL A 15 -8.34 17.66 -16.80
CA VAL A 15 -7.78 17.34 -15.48
C VAL A 15 -8.15 15.92 -15.03
N PHE A 16 -9.29 15.38 -15.46
CA PHE A 16 -9.71 14.01 -15.11
C PHE A 16 -9.03 12.92 -15.97
N LEU A 17 -8.48 13.27 -17.14
CA LEU A 17 -7.82 12.30 -18.04
C LEU A 17 -6.33 12.12 -17.77
N ALA A 18 -5.74 12.94 -16.90
CA ALA A 18 -4.34 12.86 -16.51
C ALA A 18 -4.18 12.25 -15.10
N LEU A 19 -4.91 11.17 -14.77
CA LEU A 19 -4.65 10.43 -13.54
C LEU A 19 -3.73 9.24 -13.82
N PRO A 20 -2.40 9.45 -13.80
CA PRO A 20 -1.49 8.32 -13.68
C PRO A 20 -1.52 7.88 -12.21
N HIS A 21 -1.75 6.60 -11.98
CA HIS A 21 -1.54 5.92 -10.70
C HIS A 21 -2.35 6.52 -9.53
N VAL A 22 -3.59 6.09 -9.36
CA VAL A 22 -4.30 6.32 -8.10
C VAL A 22 -3.73 5.36 -7.05
N SER A 23 -2.54 5.70 -6.57
CA SER A 23 -2.14 5.26 -5.25
C SER A 23 -2.88 6.17 -4.28
N ALA A 24 -3.93 5.69 -3.66
CA ALA A 24 -4.53 6.42 -2.56
C ALA A 24 -3.45 6.59 -1.49
N SER A 25 -3.20 7.83 -1.07
CA SER A 25 -2.28 8.07 0.05
C SER A 25 -2.72 7.24 1.24
N PRO A 26 -1.79 6.60 1.98
CA PRO A 26 -2.15 5.81 3.14
C PRO A 26 -2.93 6.68 4.14
N VAL A 27 -3.99 6.10 4.71
CA VAL A 27 -4.76 6.76 5.77
C VAL A 27 -4.23 6.27 7.10
N ASP A 28 -3.56 7.17 7.81
CA ASP A 28 -2.94 6.90 9.10
C ASP A 28 -3.75 7.51 10.25
N SER A 29 -3.85 6.78 11.36
CA SER A 29 -4.28 7.32 12.65
C SER A 29 -3.24 6.94 13.71
N VAL A 30 -2.77 7.92 14.46
CA VAL A 30 -1.72 7.76 15.49
C VAL A 30 -2.24 8.33 16.80
N ASP A 31 -2.12 7.61 17.89
CA ASP A 31 -2.37 8.16 19.22
C ASP A 31 -1.23 9.16 19.57
N PRO A 32 -1.53 10.47 19.66
CA PRO A 32 -0.50 11.49 19.91
C PRO A 32 0.04 11.45 21.35
N SER A 33 -0.64 10.74 22.24
CA SER A 33 -0.24 10.60 23.65
C SER A 33 0.69 9.41 23.88
N TYR A 34 0.87 8.53 22.89
CA TYR A 34 1.69 7.33 23.02
C TYR A 34 3.16 7.62 22.70
N ASP A 35 4.05 7.27 23.62
CA ASP A 35 5.49 7.38 23.42
C ASP A 35 6.05 6.15 22.69
N PHE A 36 6.25 6.26 21.39
CA PHE A 36 6.79 5.19 20.57
C PHE A 36 8.27 4.88 20.84
N HIS A 37 9.04 5.81 21.40
CA HIS A 37 10.48 5.61 21.68
C HIS A 37 10.74 4.60 22.80
N GLN A 38 9.75 4.28 23.62
CA GLN A 38 9.88 3.25 24.65
C GLN A 38 9.80 1.81 24.11
N ILE A 39 9.41 1.62 22.84
CA ILE A 39 9.21 0.30 22.24
C ILE A 39 10.56 -0.37 21.99
N LYS A 40 10.74 -1.57 22.57
CA LYS A 40 11.94 -2.41 22.43
C LYS A 40 11.64 -3.74 21.75
N ASN A 41 10.41 -4.25 21.89
CA ASN A 41 9.99 -5.53 21.34
C ASN A 41 8.62 -5.40 20.69
N VAL A 42 8.49 -5.94 19.48
CA VAL A 42 7.24 -5.93 18.72
C VAL A 42 6.80 -7.36 18.47
N MET A 43 5.58 -7.70 18.85
CA MET A 43 4.93 -8.93 18.42
C MET A 43 4.27 -8.71 17.06
N ILE A 44 4.56 -9.57 16.11
CA ILE A 44 3.98 -9.57 14.77
C ILE A 44 3.11 -10.82 14.63
N TYR A 45 1.81 -10.65 14.58
CA TYR A 45 0.89 -11.73 14.24
C TYR A 45 0.94 -12.05 12.76
N ASP A 46 0.50 -13.25 12.40
CA ASP A 46 0.28 -13.62 11.02
C ASP A 46 -0.74 -12.67 10.38
N ILE A 47 -0.55 -12.38 9.10
CA ILE A 47 -1.50 -11.54 8.39
C ILE A 47 -2.81 -12.31 8.18
N ASP A 48 -3.93 -11.68 8.50
CA ASP A 48 -5.25 -12.23 8.22
C ASP A 48 -5.53 -12.15 6.71
N LEU A 49 -5.81 -13.31 6.11
CA LEU A 49 -6.07 -13.48 4.69
C LEU A 49 -7.53 -13.84 4.39
N THR A 50 -8.40 -13.88 5.40
CA THR A 50 -9.76 -14.44 5.33
C THR A 50 -10.60 -13.81 4.21
N ASP A 51 -10.49 -12.49 4.05
CA ASP A 51 -11.32 -11.74 3.08
C ASP A 51 -10.66 -11.58 1.70
N SER A 52 -9.50 -12.18 1.47
CA SER A 52 -8.76 -12.03 0.22
C SER A 52 -8.82 -13.28 -0.67
N ALA A 53 -8.92 -13.06 -1.99
CA ALA A 53 -8.85 -14.15 -2.96
C ALA A 53 -7.39 -14.55 -3.22
N HIS A 54 -6.96 -15.70 -2.70
CA HIS A 54 -5.62 -16.25 -2.85
C HIS A 54 -5.64 -17.77 -2.89
N THR A 55 -4.57 -18.38 -3.39
CA THR A 55 -4.32 -19.82 -3.29
C THR A 55 -3.52 -20.14 -2.02
N ASP A 56 -3.51 -21.40 -1.58
CA ASP A 56 -2.70 -21.82 -0.42
C ASP A 56 -1.21 -21.52 -0.59
N SER A 57 -0.69 -21.66 -1.81
CA SER A 57 0.71 -21.33 -2.12
C SER A 57 0.99 -19.82 -2.03
N GLU A 58 0.04 -18.98 -2.45
CA GLU A 58 0.13 -17.54 -2.29
C GLU A 58 0.05 -17.15 -0.82
N ALA A 59 -0.85 -17.78 -0.05
CA ALA A 59 -0.98 -17.54 1.39
C ALA A 59 0.37 -17.74 2.11
N ALA A 60 1.03 -18.87 1.87
CA ALA A 60 2.34 -19.15 2.46
C ALA A 60 3.39 -18.10 2.07
N SER A 61 3.40 -17.68 0.78
CA SER A 61 4.31 -16.65 0.30
C SER A 61 4.03 -15.28 0.90
N LEU A 62 2.77 -14.91 1.07
CA LEU A 62 2.36 -13.65 1.69
C LEU A 62 2.79 -13.59 3.16
N GLN A 63 2.53 -14.66 3.93
CA GLN A 63 2.95 -14.77 5.33
C GLN A 63 4.47 -14.69 5.47
N GLN A 64 5.21 -15.48 4.69
CA GLN A 64 6.66 -15.47 4.72
C GLN A 64 7.24 -14.09 4.40
N ASN A 65 6.76 -13.44 3.34
CA ASN A 65 7.20 -12.10 2.97
C ASN A 65 6.88 -11.07 4.05
N PHE A 66 5.71 -11.18 4.69
CA PHE A 66 5.30 -10.28 5.76
C PHE A 66 6.30 -10.30 6.93
N HIS A 67 6.56 -11.48 7.48
CA HIS A 67 7.50 -11.64 8.60
C HIS A 67 8.93 -11.28 8.21
N MET A 68 9.37 -11.64 7.00
CA MET A 68 10.69 -11.27 6.50
C MET A 68 10.87 -9.75 6.40
N GLN A 69 9.88 -9.03 5.88
CA GLN A 69 9.94 -7.56 5.78
C GLN A 69 9.89 -6.90 7.17
N ALA A 70 9.07 -7.41 8.08
CA ALA A 70 9.02 -6.92 9.46
C ALA A 70 10.39 -7.08 10.15
N ALA A 71 10.97 -8.28 10.12
CA ALA A 71 12.27 -8.56 10.74
C ALA A 71 13.40 -7.71 10.14
N LYS A 72 13.38 -7.50 8.80
CA LYS A 72 14.40 -6.72 8.09
C LYS A 72 14.31 -5.22 8.36
N LEU A 73 13.10 -4.68 8.47
CA LEU A 73 12.88 -3.24 8.44
C LEU A 73 12.76 -2.59 9.81
N LEU A 74 12.24 -3.30 10.81
CA LEU A 74 12.03 -2.72 12.16
C LEU A 74 13.35 -2.45 12.88
N GLU A 75 14.40 -3.26 12.64
CA GLU A 75 15.72 -3.16 13.32
C GLU A 75 15.64 -3.29 14.85
N ILE A 76 14.51 -3.70 15.38
CA ILE A 76 14.31 -4.09 16.78
C ILE A 76 13.80 -5.53 16.82
N PRO A 77 13.94 -6.23 17.94
CA PRO A 77 13.46 -7.60 18.07
C PRO A 77 11.98 -7.71 17.73
N SER A 78 11.68 -8.47 16.66
CA SER A 78 10.32 -8.89 16.34
C SER A 78 10.11 -10.33 16.79
N ILE A 79 8.93 -10.57 17.34
CA ILE A 79 8.51 -11.87 17.88
C ILE A 79 7.35 -12.34 17.03
N ASP A 80 7.45 -13.53 16.47
CA ASP A 80 6.36 -14.23 15.80
C ASP A 80 5.57 -15.11 16.80
N LYS A 81 4.47 -15.70 16.33
CA LYS A 81 3.61 -16.55 17.14
C LYS A 81 4.35 -17.73 17.77
N GLU A 82 5.23 -18.39 17.02
CA GLU A 82 5.96 -19.55 17.54
C GLU A 82 6.90 -19.17 18.69
N ARG A 83 7.62 -18.05 18.54
CA ARG A 83 8.49 -17.53 19.59
C ARG A 83 7.70 -17.05 20.80
N LEU A 84 6.55 -16.43 20.57
CA LEU A 84 5.63 -16.03 21.64
C LEU A 84 5.18 -17.27 22.42
N ASN A 85 4.62 -18.28 21.74
CA ASN A 85 4.15 -19.51 22.36
C ASN A 85 5.25 -20.19 23.17
N ARG A 86 6.45 -20.30 22.59
CA ARG A 86 7.61 -20.88 23.29
C ARG A 86 7.97 -20.12 24.58
N LYS A 87 8.00 -18.78 24.52
CA LYS A 87 8.32 -17.96 25.71
C LYS A 87 7.26 -18.11 26.80
N ILE A 88 5.98 -18.10 26.42
CA ILE A 88 4.88 -18.29 27.38
C ILE A 88 4.91 -19.72 27.93
N SER A 89 5.06 -20.73 27.10
CA SER A 89 5.15 -22.14 27.52
C SER A 89 6.25 -22.36 28.58
N LEU A 90 7.42 -21.75 28.35
CA LEU A 90 8.51 -21.82 29.34
C LEU A 90 8.16 -21.11 30.65
N ALA A 91 7.44 -19.99 30.59
CA ALA A 91 7.06 -19.24 31.79
C ALA A 91 5.99 -19.95 32.66
N ILE A 92 5.02 -20.62 31.98
CA ILE A 92 3.90 -21.30 32.69
C ILE A 92 4.15 -22.80 32.94
N GLY A 93 5.20 -23.38 32.34
CA GLY A 93 5.52 -24.81 32.45
C GLY A 93 4.54 -25.72 31.67
N ARG A 94 3.81 -25.20 30.68
CA ARG A 94 2.82 -25.94 29.88
C ARG A 94 3.01 -25.64 28.42
N ASP A 95 2.73 -26.60 27.54
CA ASP A 95 2.85 -26.43 26.09
C ASP A 95 1.64 -25.66 25.52
N LEU A 96 1.90 -24.43 25.11
CA LEU A 96 0.87 -23.51 24.61
C LEU A 96 0.31 -23.95 23.24
N ASP A 97 1.10 -24.64 22.40
CA ASP A 97 0.63 -25.16 21.11
C ASP A 97 -0.36 -26.33 21.29
N VAL A 98 -0.24 -27.08 22.39
CA VAL A 98 -1.21 -28.11 22.77
C VAL A 98 -2.49 -27.48 23.28
N ILE A 99 -2.36 -26.44 24.13
CA ILE A 99 -3.52 -25.72 24.69
C ILE A 99 -4.32 -25.06 23.56
N GLU A 100 -3.66 -24.43 22.60
CA GLU A 100 -4.32 -23.81 21.44
C GLU A 100 -5.23 -24.77 20.67
N LYS A 101 -4.82 -26.04 20.55
CA LYS A 101 -5.60 -27.08 19.84
C LYS A 101 -6.74 -27.65 20.66
N SER A 102 -6.62 -27.66 21.98
CA SER A 102 -7.57 -28.26 22.88
C SER A 102 -8.55 -27.27 23.51
N ASP A 103 -8.11 -26.05 23.79
CA ASP A 103 -8.90 -25.01 24.46
C ASP A 103 -8.45 -23.61 23.99
N VAL A 104 -9.13 -23.09 22.98
CA VAL A 104 -8.84 -21.78 22.37
C VAL A 104 -9.10 -20.62 23.35
N GLU A 105 -10.04 -20.77 24.27
CA GLU A 105 -10.36 -19.73 25.25
C GLU A 105 -9.24 -19.64 26.29
N GLU A 106 -8.78 -20.77 26.83
CA GLU A 106 -7.63 -20.81 27.72
C GLU A 106 -6.37 -20.26 27.05
N TYR A 107 -6.10 -20.70 25.81
CA TYR A 107 -4.99 -20.18 25.00
C TYR A 107 -5.04 -18.66 24.91
N THR A 108 -6.18 -18.11 24.50
CA THR A 108 -6.34 -16.65 24.31
C THR A 108 -6.12 -15.89 25.62
N SER A 109 -6.63 -16.40 26.73
CA SER A 109 -6.42 -15.81 28.05
C SER A 109 -4.94 -15.82 28.44
N LEU A 110 -4.26 -16.97 28.30
CA LEU A 110 -2.84 -17.12 28.61
C LEU A 110 -1.96 -16.20 27.76
N VAL A 111 -2.24 -16.08 26.47
CA VAL A 111 -1.53 -15.16 25.58
C VAL A 111 -1.75 -13.72 26.04
N LYS A 112 -2.97 -13.30 26.27
CA LYS A 112 -3.32 -11.95 26.71
C LYS A 112 -2.62 -11.57 28.02
N ASP A 113 -2.60 -12.46 28.99
CA ASP A 113 -2.02 -12.22 30.32
C ASP A 113 -0.50 -12.10 30.28
N ASN A 114 0.14 -12.84 29.37
CA ASN A 114 1.61 -12.92 29.27
C ASN A 114 2.20 -12.03 28.18
N LEU A 115 1.41 -11.53 27.23
CA LEU A 115 1.88 -10.73 26.09
C LEU A 115 2.70 -9.50 26.52
N LYS A 116 2.23 -8.79 27.56
CA LYS A 116 2.90 -7.60 28.12
C LYS A 116 4.29 -7.87 28.71
N ALA A 117 4.60 -9.12 29.05
CA ALA A 117 5.92 -9.50 29.53
C ALA A 117 6.90 -9.82 28.40
N VAL A 118 6.39 -10.02 27.20
CA VAL A 118 7.15 -10.48 26.02
C VAL A 118 7.31 -9.39 24.97
N ALA A 119 6.31 -8.53 24.80
CA ALA A 119 6.29 -7.46 23.81
C ALA A 119 5.74 -6.15 24.41
N ASP A 120 6.20 -5.01 23.88
CA ASP A 120 5.69 -3.69 24.24
C ASP A 120 4.46 -3.34 23.41
N ILE A 121 4.47 -3.73 22.14
CA ILE A 121 3.34 -3.60 21.22
C ILE A 121 3.13 -4.89 20.43
N TYR A 122 1.92 -5.04 19.89
CA TYR A 122 1.63 -6.09 18.91
C TYR A 122 0.94 -5.51 17.70
N VAL A 123 1.24 -6.12 16.52
CA VAL A 123 0.71 -5.70 15.22
C VAL A 123 -0.23 -6.78 14.69
N HIS A 124 -1.45 -6.36 14.39
CA HIS A 124 -2.44 -7.09 13.62
C HIS A 124 -2.51 -6.52 12.21
N SER A 125 -2.57 -7.38 11.21
CA SER A 125 -2.64 -7.00 9.81
C SER A 125 -3.67 -7.83 9.08
N GLU A 126 -4.36 -7.21 8.12
CA GLU A 126 -5.45 -7.81 7.34
C GLU A 126 -5.22 -7.49 5.86
N LEU A 127 -5.29 -8.49 5.01
CA LEU A 127 -5.29 -8.35 3.56
C LEU A 127 -6.74 -8.25 3.05
N VAL A 128 -7.22 -7.02 2.89
CA VAL A 128 -8.62 -6.71 2.54
C VAL A 128 -8.92 -6.97 1.06
N SER A 129 -7.93 -6.74 0.17
CA SER A 129 -8.09 -7.00 -1.27
C SER A 129 -6.76 -7.43 -1.88
N TYR A 130 -6.82 -8.44 -2.75
CA TYR A 130 -5.67 -9.00 -3.46
C TYR A 130 -6.10 -9.51 -4.85
N THR A 131 -6.36 -8.57 -5.77
CA THR A 131 -7.00 -8.88 -7.05
C THR A 131 -6.22 -8.34 -8.25
N ILE A 132 -6.47 -8.95 -9.41
CA ILE A 132 -6.09 -8.42 -10.72
C ILE A 132 -7.38 -8.11 -11.45
N GLY A 133 -7.46 -6.94 -12.05
CA GLY A 133 -8.55 -6.51 -12.92
C GLY A 133 -8.05 -6.13 -14.31
N THR A 134 -8.96 -5.67 -15.15
CA THR A 134 -8.66 -5.09 -16.46
C THR A 134 -9.24 -3.69 -16.53
N TYR A 135 -8.43 -2.72 -16.94
CA TYR A 135 -8.91 -1.39 -17.26
C TYR A 135 -9.10 -1.24 -18.77
N THR A 136 -9.98 -0.34 -19.16
CA THR A 136 -10.17 0.04 -20.57
C THR A 136 -10.27 1.56 -20.64
N ILE A 137 -9.42 2.16 -21.47
CA ILE A 137 -9.50 3.58 -21.84
C ILE A 137 -10.15 3.64 -23.23
N PRO A 138 -11.37 4.18 -23.37
CA PRO A 138 -12.04 4.27 -24.66
C PRO A 138 -11.23 5.09 -25.66
N ALA A 139 -11.40 4.79 -26.94
CA ALA A 139 -10.83 5.60 -28.02
C ALA A 139 -11.27 7.05 -27.88
N HIS A 140 -10.33 7.96 -28.00
CA HIS A 140 -10.57 9.40 -27.85
C HIS A 140 -9.66 10.22 -28.77
N THR A 141 -9.91 11.52 -28.83
CA THR A 141 -9.08 12.45 -29.58
C THR A 141 -8.33 13.35 -28.61
N ASP A 142 -7.01 13.28 -28.67
CA ASP A 142 -6.11 14.20 -27.97
C ASP A 142 -5.70 15.36 -28.86
N TRP A 143 -5.22 16.44 -28.25
CA TRP A 143 -4.73 17.61 -28.96
C TRP A 143 -3.24 17.80 -28.66
N LYS A 144 -2.42 17.73 -29.72
CA LYS A 144 -0.97 17.94 -29.65
C LYS A 144 -0.56 19.24 -30.30
N THR A 145 0.21 20.04 -29.58
CA THR A 145 0.85 21.21 -30.16
C THR A 145 2.08 20.77 -30.96
N VAL A 146 2.09 21.11 -32.24
CA VAL A 146 3.22 20.89 -33.15
C VAL A 146 3.79 22.25 -33.56
N THR A 147 5.11 22.32 -33.70
CA THR A 147 5.78 23.51 -34.22
C THR A 147 6.02 23.30 -35.69
N GLU A 148 5.44 24.17 -36.50
CA GLU A 148 5.65 24.22 -37.97
C GLU A 148 6.65 25.35 -38.27
N TYR A 149 7.47 25.13 -39.31
CA TYR A 149 8.48 26.08 -39.72
C TYR A 149 8.20 26.46 -41.16
N ASP A 150 7.92 27.75 -41.37
CA ASP A 150 7.81 28.31 -42.72
C ASP A 150 9.09 29.04 -43.07
N THR A 151 9.54 28.86 -44.32
CA THR A 151 10.68 29.59 -44.84
C THR A 151 10.24 30.52 -45.94
N TYR A 152 10.66 31.77 -45.86
CA TYR A 152 10.47 32.74 -46.94
C TYR A 152 11.78 33.42 -47.26
N ARG A 153 11.90 33.91 -48.52
CA ARG A 153 13.07 34.64 -49.00
C ARG A 153 12.71 36.11 -49.11
N ASP A 154 13.51 36.96 -48.53
CA ASP A 154 13.30 38.41 -48.63
C ASP A 154 13.78 38.98 -49.94
N SER A 155 13.56 40.30 -50.20
CA SER A 155 13.96 41.00 -51.40
C SER A 155 15.48 41.04 -51.61
N ASN A 156 16.27 40.77 -50.57
CA ASN A 156 17.73 40.71 -50.64
C ASN A 156 18.24 39.29 -50.90
N GLY A 157 17.32 38.34 -51.06
CA GLY A 157 17.65 36.93 -51.31
C GLY A 157 18.01 36.13 -50.05
N ILE A 158 17.81 36.68 -48.84
CA ILE A 158 18.08 36.00 -47.58
C ILE A 158 16.88 35.14 -47.21
N THR A 159 17.15 33.90 -46.81
CA THR A 159 16.11 32.98 -46.36
C THR A 159 15.88 33.17 -44.89
N HIS A 160 14.64 33.39 -44.48
CA HIS A 160 14.19 33.51 -43.13
C HIS A 160 13.31 32.31 -42.77
N THR A 161 13.41 31.82 -41.56
CA THR A 161 12.54 30.76 -41.00
C THR A 161 11.71 31.35 -39.84
N ILE A 162 10.40 31.20 -39.95
CA ILE A 162 9.46 31.57 -38.90
C ILE A 162 8.88 30.28 -38.34
N SER A 163 8.86 30.18 -37.03
CA SER A 163 8.16 29.07 -36.36
C SER A 163 6.81 29.55 -35.86
N HIS A 164 5.79 28.75 -36.10
CA HIS A 164 4.49 28.95 -35.48
C HIS A 164 3.99 27.63 -34.88
N GLN A 165 3.18 27.75 -33.83
CA GLN A 165 2.60 26.58 -33.13
C GLN A 165 1.18 26.36 -33.59
N ARG A 166 0.87 25.11 -33.97
CA ARG A 166 -0.47 24.69 -34.32
C ARG A 166 -0.88 23.50 -33.51
N THR A 167 -2.11 23.50 -33.01
CA THR A 167 -2.70 22.37 -32.30
C THR A 167 -3.42 21.49 -33.31
N VAL A 168 -3.03 20.22 -33.33
CA VAL A 168 -3.59 19.20 -34.22
C VAL A 168 -4.25 18.09 -33.42
N PRO A 169 -5.40 17.57 -33.88
CA PRO A 169 -6.02 16.41 -33.24
C PRO A 169 -5.23 15.13 -33.56
N ILE A 170 -5.06 14.29 -32.57
CA ILE A 170 -4.47 12.96 -32.69
C ILE A 170 -5.49 11.95 -32.20
N PHE A 171 -5.87 11.01 -33.05
CA PHE A 171 -6.71 9.90 -32.62
C PHE A 171 -5.89 8.92 -31.75
N VAL A 172 -6.36 8.68 -30.53
CA VAL A 172 -5.83 7.66 -29.63
C VAL A 172 -6.80 6.48 -29.65
N PRO A 173 -6.37 5.31 -30.12
CA PRO A 173 -7.22 4.13 -30.14
C PRO A 173 -7.54 3.66 -28.72
N GLU A 174 -8.58 2.83 -28.60
CA GLU A 174 -8.89 2.15 -27.34
C GLU A 174 -7.68 1.38 -26.83
N GLN A 175 -7.43 1.53 -25.53
CA GLN A 175 -6.34 0.85 -24.81
C GLN A 175 -6.93 0.04 -23.67
N SER A 176 -6.43 -1.16 -23.46
CA SER A 176 -6.79 -1.97 -22.31
C SER A 176 -5.57 -2.69 -21.76
N GLY A 177 -5.55 -2.91 -20.45
CA GLY A 177 -4.44 -3.58 -19.80
C GLY A 177 -4.85 -4.14 -18.44
N PRO A 178 -4.01 -4.98 -17.84
CA PRO A 178 -4.23 -5.47 -16.48
C PRO A 178 -3.95 -4.35 -15.46
N TYR A 179 -4.58 -4.44 -14.30
CA TYR A 179 -4.16 -3.69 -13.12
C TYR A 179 -4.20 -4.58 -11.89
N THR A 180 -3.29 -4.34 -10.95
CA THR A 180 -3.34 -4.95 -9.62
C THR A 180 -4.10 -4.03 -8.67
N ASN A 181 -4.83 -4.63 -7.72
CA ASN A 181 -5.54 -3.92 -6.67
C ASN A 181 -5.28 -4.65 -5.34
N VAL A 182 -4.45 -4.04 -4.50
CA VAL A 182 -4.06 -4.59 -3.19
C VAL A 182 -4.37 -3.59 -2.11
N LYS A 183 -5.12 -4.04 -1.09
CA LYS A 183 -5.48 -3.23 0.06
C LYS A 183 -5.11 -3.96 1.34
N LEU A 184 -4.37 -3.28 2.20
CA LEU A 184 -3.95 -3.78 3.51
C LEU A 184 -4.41 -2.82 4.61
N ARG A 185 -4.77 -3.40 5.74
CA ARG A 185 -5.04 -2.70 6.98
C ARG A 185 -4.08 -3.20 8.05
N PHE A 186 -3.48 -2.28 8.79
CA PHE A 186 -2.57 -2.56 9.89
C PHE A 186 -3.08 -1.88 11.15
N SER A 187 -2.96 -2.55 12.29
CA SER A 187 -3.30 -2.01 13.59
C SER A 187 -2.22 -2.42 14.59
N ALA A 188 -1.55 -1.43 15.18
CA ALA A 188 -0.63 -1.63 16.27
C ALA A 188 -1.31 -1.28 17.59
N TYR A 189 -1.09 -2.12 18.59
CA TYR A 189 -1.70 -2.03 19.90
C TYR A 189 -0.62 -2.00 20.98
N ASP A 190 -0.84 -1.24 22.01
CA ASP A 190 -0.06 -1.31 23.24
C ASP A 190 -0.33 -2.64 23.96
N ALA A 191 0.71 -3.43 24.24
CA ALA A 191 0.56 -4.77 24.81
C ALA A 191 0.09 -4.77 26.26
N LYS A 192 0.25 -3.65 27.00
CA LYS A 192 -0.17 -3.53 28.39
C LYS A 192 -1.64 -3.17 28.51
N THR A 193 -2.10 -2.25 27.67
CA THR A 193 -3.45 -1.68 27.78
C THR A 193 -4.43 -2.25 26.74
N GLY A 194 -3.94 -2.87 25.68
CA GLY A 194 -4.74 -3.31 24.55
C GLY A 194 -5.28 -2.16 23.68
N LYS A 195 -4.88 -0.92 23.93
CA LYS A 195 -5.31 0.23 23.13
C LYS A 195 -4.64 0.26 21.78
N VAL A 196 -5.40 0.65 20.77
CA VAL A 196 -4.85 0.98 19.44
C VAL A 196 -4.00 2.23 19.57
N ILE A 197 -2.75 2.15 19.11
CA ILE A 197 -1.79 3.27 19.13
C ILE A 197 -1.45 3.77 17.73
N PHE A 198 -1.57 2.91 16.72
CA PHE A 198 -1.35 3.28 15.32
C PHE A 198 -2.18 2.40 14.41
N THR A 199 -2.90 2.99 13.47
CA THR A 199 -3.54 2.28 12.36
C THR A 199 -3.11 2.85 11.04
N ARG A 200 -3.04 1.99 10.02
CA ARG A 200 -2.85 2.37 8.63
C ARG A 200 -3.75 1.55 7.74
N GLU A 201 -4.41 2.22 6.81
CA GLU A 201 -5.06 1.57 5.68
C GLU A 201 -4.39 2.09 4.40
N GLU A 202 -3.90 1.19 3.57
CA GLU A 202 -3.22 1.54 2.32
C GLU A 202 -3.80 0.70 1.18
N LEU A 203 -4.28 1.40 0.13
CA LEU A 203 -4.72 0.83 -1.13
C LEU A 203 -3.72 1.21 -2.22
N ARG A 204 -3.23 0.22 -2.97
CA ARG A 204 -2.45 0.45 -4.19
C ARG A 204 -3.10 -0.21 -5.38
N GLN A 205 -3.21 0.57 -6.45
CA GLN A 205 -3.60 0.10 -7.77
C GLN A 205 -2.45 0.41 -8.73
N GLU A 206 -1.92 -0.60 -9.41
CA GLU A 206 -0.86 -0.43 -10.39
C GLU A 206 -1.36 -0.88 -11.75
N GLN A 207 -1.45 0.06 -12.70
CA GLN A 207 -1.81 -0.20 -14.09
C GLN A 207 -0.65 -0.92 -14.80
N ASP A 208 -0.98 -1.66 -15.85
CA ASP A 208 -0.05 -2.46 -16.66
C ASP A 208 0.77 -3.47 -15.82
N SER A 209 0.22 -3.86 -14.68
CA SER A 209 0.82 -4.82 -13.76
C SER A 209 -0.15 -5.97 -13.46
N ASN A 210 0.40 -7.18 -13.45
CA ASN A 210 -0.26 -8.39 -12.97
C ASN A 210 0.47 -9.00 -11.74
N ASP A 211 1.48 -8.31 -11.21
CA ASP A 211 2.25 -8.76 -10.05
C ASP A 211 1.67 -8.21 -8.75
N ARG A 212 0.66 -8.91 -8.24
CA ARG A 212 0.03 -8.61 -6.95
C ARG A 212 1.02 -8.68 -5.80
N LEU A 213 1.99 -9.61 -5.85
CA LEU A 213 2.95 -9.83 -4.77
C LEU A 213 3.91 -8.64 -4.64
N ASP A 214 4.36 -8.06 -5.73
CA ASP A 214 5.20 -6.86 -5.67
C ASP A 214 4.43 -5.67 -5.11
N THR A 215 3.18 -5.46 -5.55
CA THR A 215 2.29 -4.41 -5.00
C THR A 215 2.07 -4.60 -3.49
N TYR A 216 1.80 -5.84 -3.05
CA TYR A 216 1.70 -6.20 -1.64
C TYR A 216 2.98 -5.87 -0.86
N ASN A 217 4.12 -6.29 -1.38
CA ASN A 217 5.42 -6.04 -0.75
C ASN A 217 5.76 -4.55 -0.63
N LYS A 218 5.32 -3.72 -1.58
CA LYS A 218 5.47 -2.24 -1.51
C LYS A 218 4.69 -1.66 -0.33
N ILE A 219 3.45 -2.12 -0.10
CA ILE A 219 2.62 -1.68 1.03
C ILE A 219 3.24 -2.12 2.36
N VAL A 220 3.59 -3.40 2.49
CA VAL A 220 4.20 -3.95 3.71
C VAL A 220 5.49 -3.21 4.07
N ARG A 221 6.36 -2.97 3.08
CA ARG A 221 7.59 -2.17 3.27
C ARG A 221 7.32 -0.74 3.69
N SER A 222 6.30 -0.11 3.12
CA SER A 222 5.88 1.25 3.49
C SER A 222 5.51 1.31 4.97
N TYR A 223 4.63 0.41 5.40
CA TYR A 223 4.16 0.34 6.78
C TYR A 223 5.31 0.16 7.80
N PHE A 224 6.15 -0.86 7.62
CA PHE A 224 7.22 -1.14 8.59
C PHE A 224 8.31 -0.06 8.61
N ARG A 225 8.58 0.62 7.49
CA ARG A 225 9.48 1.78 7.48
C ARG A 225 8.93 2.94 8.30
N ASP A 226 7.63 3.19 8.21
CA ASP A 226 7.02 4.31 8.92
C ASP A 226 6.80 3.98 10.40
N LEU A 227 6.47 2.72 10.75
CA LEU A 227 6.46 2.26 12.14
C LEU A 227 7.87 2.41 12.76
N LYS A 228 8.92 1.99 12.06
CA LYS A 228 10.33 2.19 12.49
C LYS A 228 10.66 3.66 12.76
N LYS A 229 10.23 4.59 11.87
CA LYS A 229 10.46 6.03 12.08
C LYS A 229 9.79 6.58 13.32
N LYS A 230 8.67 6.00 13.74
CA LYS A 230 7.98 6.37 14.98
C LYS A 230 8.69 5.84 16.22
N ILE A 231 9.27 4.63 16.12
CA ILE A 231 9.99 3.96 17.21
C ILE A 231 11.37 4.61 17.49
N LYS A 232 12.04 5.12 16.45
CA LYS A 232 13.35 5.80 16.55
C LYS A 232 13.22 7.26 16.95
#